data_27b93cf0dd932b4af6958002fc4155f4
#
_entry.id   27b93cf0dd932b4af6958002fc4155f4
#
_cell.length_a   1.000
_cell.length_b   1.000
_cell.length_c   1.000
_cell.angle_alpha   90.00
_cell.angle_beta   90.00
_cell.angle_gamma   90.00
#
_symmetry.space_group_name_H-M   'P 1'
#
loop_
_entity.id
_entity.type
_entity.pdbx_description
1 polymer ?
#
loop_
_entity_poly.entity_id
_entity_poly.type
_entity_poly.pdbx_seq_one_letter_code
_entity_poly.pdbx_strand_id
1 'polypeptide(L)'
;MTALLEIEGLTGGYNGTDVLFDISIKIQAGSLVGVLGRNGVGKTTRARLTQGGLKATRGDIRFDGYSIGHHAAHARRRKGIGYMPQTAMVFDDLTVQENLLLGTNSQSTDRYFDMFPRLGERLKQPARTMSGGERKILSFVRTMIEDTKLIIFDEPTEGVQPENIKHMADCLRERVSDGAAILLCEQNLNLLSDVSNWFIGLDSGRIKMTGSVGNTTREDLNSFLHL
;
A
#
# COMPACT_ATOMS: atom_id res chain seq x y z
N MET A 1 -15.56 -0.67 -17.94
CA MET A 1 -14.22 -0.07 -17.72
C MET A 1 -13.24 -1.20 -17.48
N THR A 2 -12.09 -1.20 -18.11
CA THR A 2 -11.01 -2.18 -17.88
C THR A 2 -10.38 -1.92 -16.52
N ALA A 3 -10.13 -2.98 -15.74
CA ALA A 3 -9.44 -2.84 -14.47
C ALA A 3 -7.98 -2.40 -14.69
N LEU A 4 -7.46 -1.55 -13.78
CA LEU A 4 -6.05 -1.13 -13.81
C LEU A 4 -5.11 -2.26 -13.38
N LEU A 5 -5.51 -3.02 -12.34
CA LEU A 5 -4.80 -4.23 -11.90
C LEU A 5 -5.76 -5.41 -11.94
N GLU A 6 -5.34 -6.49 -12.57
CA GLU A 6 -6.03 -7.79 -12.54
C GLU A 6 -5.07 -8.86 -12.05
N ILE A 7 -5.48 -9.61 -11.07
CA ILE A 7 -4.78 -10.79 -10.55
C ILE A 7 -5.71 -11.97 -10.72
N GLU A 8 -5.24 -13.04 -11.36
CA GLU A 8 -6.01 -14.23 -11.67
C GLU A 8 -5.30 -15.49 -11.15
N GLY A 9 -5.92 -16.18 -10.21
CA GLY A 9 -5.46 -17.48 -9.69
C GLY A 9 -4.07 -17.45 -9.05
N LEU A 10 -3.65 -16.28 -8.50
CA LEU A 10 -2.29 -16.07 -8.02
C LEU A 10 -1.98 -16.95 -6.83
N THR A 11 -0.94 -17.77 -6.98
CA THR A 11 -0.38 -18.59 -5.90
C THR A 11 1.10 -18.29 -5.78
N GLY A 12 1.62 -18.21 -4.56
CA GLY A 12 3.04 -17.97 -4.34
C GLY A 12 3.40 -17.67 -2.89
N GLY A 13 4.72 -17.57 -2.64
CA GLY A 13 5.23 -17.39 -1.28
C GLY A 13 6.75 -17.23 -1.27
N TYR A 14 7.40 -17.86 -0.30
CA TYR A 14 8.84 -17.71 -0.04
C TYR A 14 9.56 -19.06 -0.18
N ASN A 15 10.73 -19.04 -0.81
CA ASN A 15 11.64 -20.20 -0.85
C ASN A 15 10.97 -21.52 -1.28
N GLY A 16 10.06 -21.44 -2.27
CA GLY A 16 9.34 -22.61 -2.77
C GLY A 16 8.13 -23.04 -1.92
N THR A 17 7.82 -22.35 -0.85
CA THR A 17 6.63 -22.60 -0.03
C THR A 17 5.57 -21.55 -0.36
N ASP A 18 4.41 -22.00 -0.83
CA ASP A 18 3.29 -21.12 -1.10
C ASP A 18 2.64 -20.63 0.22
N VAL A 19 2.36 -19.34 0.29
CA VAL A 19 1.68 -18.65 1.41
C VAL A 19 0.31 -18.18 0.97
N LEU A 20 0.19 -17.81 -0.31
CA LEU A 20 -1.07 -17.43 -0.94
C LEU A 20 -1.53 -18.49 -1.92
N PHE A 21 -2.84 -18.69 -1.98
CA PHE A 21 -3.46 -19.73 -2.78
C PHE A 21 -4.66 -19.17 -3.54
N ASP A 22 -4.60 -19.20 -4.86
CA ASP A 22 -5.72 -18.90 -5.76
C ASP A 22 -6.36 -17.52 -5.52
N ILE A 23 -5.53 -16.50 -5.45
CA ILE A 23 -5.96 -15.11 -5.24
C ILE A 23 -6.39 -14.51 -6.56
N SER A 24 -7.64 -14.08 -6.65
CA SER A 24 -8.18 -13.37 -7.81
C SER A 24 -8.83 -12.06 -7.38
N ILE A 25 -8.37 -10.93 -7.93
CA ILE A 25 -8.87 -9.57 -7.63
C ILE A 25 -8.79 -8.67 -8.86
N LYS A 26 -9.67 -7.66 -8.89
CA LYS A 26 -9.62 -6.56 -9.86
C LYS A 26 -9.67 -5.23 -9.15
N ILE A 27 -8.79 -4.31 -9.53
CA ILE A 27 -8.73 -2.96 -8.96
C ILE A 27 -8.90 -1.96 -10.09
N GLN A 28 -9.85 -1.04 -9.94
CA GLN A 28 -10.11 0.03 -10.89
C GLN A 28 -9.20 1.23 -10.62
N ALA A 29 -8.92 2.03 -11.65
CA ALA A 29 -8.33 3.35 -11.44
C ALA A 29 -9.28 4.21 -10.58
N GLY A 30 -8.72 5.09 -9.75
CA GLY A 30 -9.51 5.92 -8.83
C GLY A 30 -10.24 5.15 -7.74
N SER A 31 -9.72 3.99 -7.32
CA SER A 31 -10.31 3.22 -6.22
C SER A 31 -9.29 2.83 -5.15
N LEU A 32 -9.75 2.73 -3.90
CA LEU A 32 -8.98 2.22 -2.79
C LEU A 32 -9.57 0.88 -2.32
N VAL A 33 -8.75 -0.15 -2.40
CA VAL A 33 -9.08 -1.49 -1.94
C VAL A 33 -8.36 -1.76 -0.62
N GLY A 34 -9.13 -1.87 0.45
CA GLY A 34 -8.66 -2.25 1.78
C GLY A 34 -8.48 -3.75 1.89
N VAL A 35 -7.33 -4.18 2.38
CA VAL A 35 -7.01 -5.58 2.63
C VAL A 35 -6.85 -5.79 4.10
N LEU A 36 -7.78 -6.51 4.69
CA LEU A 36 -7.77 -6.83 6.09
C LEU A 36 -7.44 -8.31 6.33
N GLY A 37 -6.95 -8.59 7.51
CA GLY A 37 -6.59 -9.92 7.96
C GLY A 37 -5.61 -9.88 9.11
N ARG A 38 -5.53 -10.95 9.89
CA ARG A 38 -4.62 -11.08 11.04
C ARG A 38 -3.16 -11.06 10.59
N ASN A 39 -2.25 -10.96 11.55
CA ASN A 39 -0.82 -11.09 11.26
C ASN A 39 -0.51 -12.50 10.73
N GLY A 40 0.36 -12.57 9.70
CA GLY A 40 0.79 -13.84 9.11
C GLY A 40 -0.16 -14.44 8.07
N VAL A 41 -1.35 -13.88 7.80
CA VAL A 41 -2.31 -14.45 6.83
C VAL A 41 -1.94 -14.23 5.35
N GLY A 42 -0.86 -13.48 5.06
CA GLY A 42 -0.36 -13.30 3.69
C GLY A 42 -0.53 -11.89 3.10
N LYS A 43 -0.92 -10.85 3.87
CA LYS A 43 -1.05 -9.47 3.37
C LYS A 43 0.25 -8.97 2.71
N THR A 44 1.36 -9.01 3.44
CA THR A 44 2.70 -8.64 2.94
C THR A 44 3.13 -9.51 1.75
N THR A 45 2.86 -10.81 1.79
CA THR A 45 3.17 -11.72 0.68
C THR A 45 2.46 -11.28 -0.60
N ARG A 46 1.17 -10.91 -0.49
CA ARG A 46 0.39 -10.40 -1.62
C ARG A 46 0.94 -9.09 -2.15
N ALA A 47 1.24 -8.14 -1.26
CA ALA A 47 1.85 -6.88 -1.63
C ALA A 47 3.16 -7.10 -2.41
N ARG A 48 4.03 -7.99 -1.92
CA ARG A 48 5.31 -8.31 -2.54
C ARG A 48 5.19 -9.09 -3.86
N LEU A 49 4.22 -10.00 -4.00
CA LEU A 49 3.93 -10.67 -5.26
C LEU A 49 3.42 -9.66 -6.30
N THR A 50 2.52 -8.76 -5.90
CA THR A 50 1.98 -7.72 -6.80
C THR A 50 3.04 -6.71 -7.21
N GLN A 51 3.91 -6.31 -6.29
CA GLN A 51 5.01 -5.38 -6.55
C GLN A 51 6.18 -6.03 -7.34
N GLY A 52 6.29 -7.37 -7.33
CA GLY A 52 7.34 -8.10 -8.05
C GLY A 52 8.60 -8.39 -7.23
N GLY A 53 8.56 -8.23 -5.92
CA GLY A 53 9.60 -8.65 -4.98
C GLY A 53 9.59 -10.16 -4.67
N LEU A 54 8.50 -10.84 -5.03
CA LEU A 54 8.37 -12.29 -5.03
C LEU A 54 7.86 -12.76 -6.39
N LYS A 55 8.20 -14.00 -6.75
CA LYS A 55 7.68 -14.65 -7.96
C LYS A 55 6.47 -15.52 -7.61
N ALA A 56 5.41 -15.41 -8.42
CA ALA A 56 4.28 -16.31 -8.33
C ALA A 56 4.68 -17.71 -8.84
N THR A 57 4.12 -18.74 -8.22
CA THR A 57 4.25 -20.14 -8.67
C THR A 57 3.16 -20.48 -9.67
N ARG A 58 1.98 -19.82 -9.58
CA ARG A 58 0.84 -19.96 -10.51
C ARG A 58 0.09 -18.65 -10.62
N GLY A 59 -0.75 -18.57 -11.66
CA GLY A 59 -1.59 -17.40 -11.93
C GLY A 59 -0.89 -16.33 -12.75
N ASP A 60 -1.61 -15.24 -13.02
CA ASP A 60 -1.08 -14.10 -13.77
C ASP A 60 -1.43 -12.79 -13.06
N ILE A 61 -0.63 -11.77 -13.32
CA ILE A 61 -0.85 -10.38 -12.89
C ILE A 61 -0.81 -9.51 -14.13
N ARG A 62 -1.90 -8.79 -14.38
CA ARG A 62 -1.99 -7.80 -15.45
C ARG A 62 -2.10 -6.41 -14.86
N PHE A 63 -1.39 -5.49 -15.44
CA PHE A 63 -1.42 -4.08 -15.08
C PHE A 63 -1.58 -3.23 -16.34
N ASP A 64 -2.60 -2.37 -16.34
CA ASP A 64 -2.97 -1.53 -17.49
C ASP A 64 -3.14 -2.37 -18.78
N GLY A 65 -3.78 -3.55 -18.64
CA GLY A 65 -4.03 -4.52 -19.71
C GLY A 65 -2.86 -5.43 -20.09
N TYR A 66 -1.65 -5.21 -19.58
CA TYR A 66 -0.45 -5.97 -19.94
C TYR A 66 -0.06 -6.96 -18.84
N SER A 67 0.28 -8.21 -19.20
CA SER A 67 0.84 -9.18 -18.23
C SER A 67 2.19 -8.69 -17.73
N ILE A 68 2.33 -8.68 -16.41
CA ILE A 68 3.54 -8.26 -15.70
C ILE A 68 4.09 -9.36 -14.78
N GLY A 69 3.51 -10.56 -14.81
CA GLY A 69 3.87 -11.68 -13.93
C GLY A 69 5.37 -11.98 -13.90
N HIS A 70 6.05 -11.85 -15.04
CA HIS A 70 7.49 -12.09 -15.18
C HIS A 70 8.38 -10.87 -14.92
N HIS A 71 7.80 -9.69 -14.72
CA HIS A 71 8.57 -8.46 -14.50
C HIS A 71 9.08 -8.38 -13.06
N ALA A 72 10.35 -8.05 -12.90
CA ALA A 72 10.94 -7.73 -11.60
C ALA A 72 10.39 -6.39 -11.05
N ALA A 73 10.53 -6.17 -9.74
CA ALA A 73 10.01 -5.02 -9.02
C ALA A 73 10.35 -3.66 -9.67
N HIS A 74 11.62 -3.47 -10.07
CA HIS A 74 12.05 -2.23 -10.71
C HIS A 74 11.37 -1.97 -12.07
N ALA A 75 11.04 -3.02 -12.82
CA ALA A 75 10.32 -2.89 -14.09
C ALA A 75 8.83 -2.57 -13.85
N ARG A 76 8.22 -3.13 -12.82
CA ARG A 76 6.85 -2.79 -12.41
C ARG A 76 6.76 -1.36 -11.87
N ARG A 77 7.76 -0.91 -11.12
CA ARG A 77 7.85 0.48 -10.67
C ARG A 77 7.87 1.46 -11.85
N ARG A 78 8.70 1.19 -12.89
CA ARG A 78 8.73 2.02 -14.10
C ARG A 78 7.41 2.04 -14.88
N LYS A 79 6.53 1.07 -14.68
CA LYS A 79 5.18 1.04 -15.24
C LYS A 79 4.16 1.82 -14.41
N GLY A 80 4.54 2.33 -13.23
CA GLY A 80 3.69 3.12 -12.35
C GLY A 80 3.12 2.35 -11.16
N ILE A 81 3.82 1.32 -10.65
CA ILE A 81 3.45 0.62 -9.41
C ILE A 81 4.39 1.07 -8.30
N GLY A 82 3.86 1.88 -7.35
CA GLY A 82 4.54 2.30 -6.13
C GLY A 82 4.34 1.27 -5.00
N TYR A 83 5.27 1.22 -4.07
CA TYR A 83 5.20 0.32 -2.93
C TYR A 83 5.85 0.90 -1.67
N MET A 84 5.09 0.94 -0.60
CA MET A 84 5.58 1.19 0.75
C MET A 84 5.52 -0.11 1.56
N PRO A 85 6.66 -0.69 1.93
CA PRO A 85 6.70 -1.90 2.77
C PRO A 85 6.39 -1.59 4.23
N GLN A 86 6.04 -2.62 5.00
CA GLN A 86 5.77 -2.54 6.43
C GLN A 86 6.96 -1.94 7.22
N THR A 87 8.18 -2.36 6.93
CA THR A 87 9.36 -1.69 7.46
C THR A 87 9.61 -0.43 6.66
N ALA A 88 9.55 0.73 7.30
CA ALA A 88 9.77 2.01 6.63
C ALA A 88 11.11 1.98 5.87
N MET A 89 11.05 2.05 4.54
CA MET A 89 12.24 2.16 3.68
C MET A 89 12.73 3.60 3.69
N VAL A 90 13.48 3.94 4.71
CA VAL A 90 14.12 5.24 4.86
C VAL A 90 15.64 5.03 4.82
N PHE A 91 16.34 5.88 4.10
CA PHE A 91 17.80 5.87 4.05
C PHE A 91 18.32 6.67 5.24
N ASP A 92 18.83 5.97 6.22
CA ASP A 92 19.20 6.50 7.54
C ASP A 92 20.23 7.63 7.49
N ASP A 93 21.21 7.54 6.61
CA ASP A 93 22.29 8.52 6.48
C ASP A 93 21.93 9.72 5.59
N LEU A 94 20.83 9.62 4.84
CA LEU A 94 20.31 10.74 4.08
C LEU A 94 19.45 11.63 4.96
N THR A 95 19.41 12.92 4.64
CA THR A 95 18.50 13.88 5.25
C THR A 95 17.04 13.55 4.89
N VAL A 96 16.09 14.12 5.62
CA VAL A 96 14.67 14.04 5.30
C VAL A 96 14.41 14.51 3.88
N GLN A 97 14.98 15.66 3.49
CA GLN A 97 14.85 16.22 2.15
C GLN A 97 15.40 15.28 1.07
N GLU A 98 16.60 14.74 1.25
CA GLU A 98 17.20 13.79 0.31
C GLU A 98 16.36 12.52 0.17
N ASN A 99 15.81 12.00 1.28
CA ASN A 99 14.89 10.87 1.23
C ASN A 99 13.63 11.17 0.39
N LEU A 100 13.04 12.36 0.53
CA LEU A 100 11.88 12.77 -0.25
C LEU A 100 12.20 12.91 -1.75
N LEU A 101 13.39 13.39 -2.08
CA LEU A 101 13.81 13.58 -3.47
C LEU A 101 14.19 12.28 -4.20
N LEU A 102 14.38 11.17 -3.49
CA LEU A 102 14.72 9.89 -4.11
C LEU A 102 13.59 9.36 -5.00
N GLY A 103 13.82 9.45 -6.28
CA GLY A 103 12.93 8.85 -7.28
C GLY A 103 11.75 9.72 -7.72
N THR A 104 11.79 11.02 -7.40
CA THR A 104 10.80 11.99 -7.89
C THR A 104 11.42 12.96 -8.87
N ASN A 105 10.72 13.23 -9.95
CA ASN A 105 11.17 14.21 -10.94
C ASN A 105 10.53 15.59 -10.80
N SER A 106 9.58 15.85 -9.84
CA SER A 106 8.99 17.22 -9.77
C SER A 106 7.70 17.43 -8.96
N GLN A 107 7.18 16.53 -8.15
CA GLN A 107 5.97 16.90 -7.40
C GLN A 107 6.32 17.79 -6.21
N SER A 108 5.57 18.90 -6.04
CA SER A 108 5.69 19.76 -4.86
C SER A 108 5.44 18.94 -3.58
N THR A 109 6.35 19.06 -2.63
CA THR A 109 6.25 18.45 -1.31
C THR A 109 5.55 19.36 -0.30
N ASP A 110 5.30 20.62 -0.65
CA ASP A 110 4.85 21.67 0.27
C ASP A 110 3.55 21.31 0.98
N ARG A 111 2.56 20.78 0.22
CA ARG A 111 1.29 20.35 0.80
C ARG A 111 1.44 19.28 1.91
N TYR A 112 2.46 18.43 1.83
CA TYR A 112 2.71 17.43 2.86
C TYR A 112 3.36 18.03 4.11
N PHE A 113 4.04 19.17 3.99
CA PHE A 113 4.60 19.87 5.15
C PHE A 113 3.51 20.60 5.96
N ASP A 114 2.42 21.02 5.31
CA ASP A 114 1.24 21.55 6.00
C ASP A 114 0.53 20.45 6.81
N MET A 115 0.44 19.24 6.24
CA MET A 115 -0.18 18.09 6.91
C MET A 115 0.74 17.44 7.95
N PHE A 116 2.06 17.42 7.69
CA PHE A 116 3.07 16.81 8.54
C PHE A 116 4.19 17.82 8.85
N PRO A 117 3.93 18.86 9.70
CA PRO A 117 4.87 19.97 9.92
C PRO A 117 6.25 19.51 10.38
N ARG A 118 6.31 18.43 11.17
CA ARG A 118 7.56 17.83 11.63
C ARG A 118 8.51 17.41 10.51
N LEU A 119 8.00 17.04 9.33
CA LEU A 119 8.85 16.75 8.16
C LEU A 119 9.49 18.05 7.64
N GLY A 120 8.70 19.13 7.52
CA GLY A 120 9.18 20.43 7.07
C GLY A 120 10.23 21.03 8.01
N GLU A 121 10.03 20.93 9.33
CA GLU A 121 10.95 21.41 10.35
C GLU A 121 12.31 20.68 10.32
N ARG A 122 12.33 19.43 9.87
CA ARG A 122 13.50 18.54 9.96
C ARG A 122 14.17 18.21 8.62
N LEU A 123 13.89 18.98 7.56
CA LEU A 123 14.37 18.69 6.20
C LEU A 123 15.87 18.42 6.10
N LYS A 124 16.69 19.15 6.88
CA LYS A 124 18.15 19.04 6.89
C LYS A 124 18.72 18.01 7.86
N GLN A 125 17.86 17.35 8.65
CA GLN A 125 18.31 16.34 9.62
C GLN A 125 18.44 14.97 8.96
N PRO A 126 19.45 14.15 9.38
CA PRO A 126 19.54 12.76 8.95
C PRO A 126 18.33 11.96 9.44
N ALA A 127 17.78 11.11 8.57
CA ALA A 127 16.57 10.36 8.87
C ALA A 127 16.74 9.38 10.05
N ARG A 128 17.96 8.94 10.37
CA ARG A 128 18.23 8.12 11.57
C ARG A 128 17.87 8.79 12.89
N THR A 129 17.77 10.12 12.92
CA THR A 129 17.42 10.87 14.15
C THR A 129 15.91 10.96 14.39
N MET A 130 15.10 10.47 13.43
CA MET A 130 13.65 10.46 13.53
C MET A 130 13.14 9.28 14.35
N SER A 131 12.02 9.48 15.05
CA SER A 131 11.30 8.39 15.70
C SER A 131 10.75 7.38 14.67
N GLY A 132 10.37 6.18 15.11
CA GLY A 132 9.78 5.17 14.24
C GLY A 132 8.53 5.66 13.49
N GLY A 133 7.64 6.35 14.19
CA GLY A 133 6.44 6.95 13.59
C GLY A 133 6.77 8.05 12.57
N GLU A 134 7.72 8.93 12.85
CA GLU A 134 8.17 9.97 11.92
C GLU A 134 8.83 9.35 10.67
N ARG A 135 9.62 8.30 10.82
CA ARG A 135 10.20 7.53 9.70
C ARG A 135 9.11 6.87 8.85
N LYS A 136 8.03 6.40 9.49
CA LYS A 136 6.86 5.84 8.80
C LYS A 136 6.18 6.91 7.95
N ILE A 137 5.97 8.11 8.51
CA ILE A 137 5.40 9.27 7.78
C ILE A 137 6.31 9.68 6.62
N LEU A 138 7.62 9.75 6.83
CA LEU A 138 8.58 10.07 5.75
C LEU A 138 8.49 9.05 4.62
N SER A 139 8.43 7.74 4.94
CA SER A 139 8.27 6.68 3.94
C SER A 139 6.93 6.78 3.20
N PHE A 140 5.84 7.09 3.91
CA PHE A 140 4.52 7.31 3.36
C PHE A 140 4.54 8.49 2.36
N VAL A 141 4.99 9.66 2.79
CA VAL A 141 5.04 10.86 1.94
C VAL A 141 5.91 10.62 0.71
N ARG A 142 7.09 10.00 0.88
CA ARG A 142 7.96 9.64 -0.25
C ARG A 142 7.24 8.77 -1.29
N THR A 143 6.42 7.82 -0.84
CA THR A 143 5.65 6.96 -1.74
C THR A 143 4.50 7.71 -2.41
N MET A 144 3.87 8.64 -1.69
CA MET A 144 2.78 9.47 -2.21
C MET A 144 3.20 10.46 -3.29
N ILE A 145 4.44 10.99 -3.22
CA ILE A 145 4.97 11.94 -4.21
C ILE A 145 5.48 11.25 -5.49
N GLU A 146 5.55 9.92 -5.53
CA GLU A 146 5.88 9.20 -6.75
C GLU A 146 4.77 9.33 -7.79
N ASP A 147 5.13 9.51 -9.07
CA ASP A 147 4.17 9.49 -10.18
C ASP A 147 3.80 8.04 -10.52
N THR A 148 2.83 7.51 -9.79
CA THR A 148 2.38 6.13 -9.89
C THR A 148 0.88 6.04 -10.11
N LYS A 149 0.45 5.06 -10.92
CA LYS A 149 -0.96 4.76 -11.19
C LYS A 149 -1.56 3.86 -10.11
N LEU A 150 -0.76 2.97 -9.53
CA LEU A 150 -1.12 2.08 -8.43
C LEU A 150 -0.13 2.24 -7.29
N ILE A 151 -0.63 2.43 -6.09
CA ILE A 151 0.19 2.48 -4.87
C ILE A 151 -0.21 1.32 -3.96
N ILE A 152 0.78 0.57 -3.50
CA ILE A 152 0.59 -0.52 -2.55
C ILE A 152 1.18 -0.10 -1.21
N PHE A 153 0.36 -0.03 -0.18
CA PHE A 153 0.77 0.24 1.20
C PHE A 153 0.65 -1.03 2.04
N ASP A 154 1.71 -1.35 2.78
CA ASP A 154 1.76 -2.50 3.67
C ASP A 154 1.94 -2.02 5.12
N GLU A 155 0.84 -1.96 5.85
CA GLU A 155 0.70 -1.49 7.23
C GLU A 155 1.35 -0.10 7.47
N PRO A 156 0.93 0.94 6.71
CA PRO A 156 1.55 2.27 6.76
C PRO A 156 1.32 2.98 8.10
N THR A 157 0.29 2.62 8.88
CA THR A 157 -0.06 3.33 10.11
C THR A 157 0.49 2.70 11.38
N GLU A 158 1.19 1.57 11.28
CA GLU A 158 1.80 0.91 12.44
C GLU A 158 2.79 1.84 13.15
N GLY A 159 2.56 2.10 14.45
CA GLY A 159 3.41 2.99 15.25
C GLY A 159 3.24 4.48 14.97
N VAL A 160 2.27 4.88 14.17
CA VAL A 160 1.95 6.29 13.86
C VAL A 160 0.90 6.82 14.84
N GLN A 161 1.06 8.07 15.26
CA GLN A 161 0.11 8.74 16.17
C GLN A 161 -1.25 8.95 15.48
N PRO A 162 -2.39 8.86 16.22
CA PRO A 162 -3.74 8.95 15.64
C PRO A 162 -4.00 10.22 14.83
N GLU A 163 -3.43 11.35 15.21
CA GLU A 163 -3.55 12.62 14.49
C GLU A 163 -2.95 12.51 13.09
N ASN A 164 -1.75 11.97 12.98
CA ASN A 164 -1.08 11.76 11.70
C ASN A 164 -1.81 10.73 10.82
N ILE A 165 -2.47 9.73 11.42
CA ILE A 165 -3.29 8.77 10.65
C ILE A 165 -4.46 9.47 9.94
N LYS A 166 -5.07 10.49 10.56
CA LYS A 166 -6.10 11.30 9.90
C LYS A 166 -5.55 12.04 8.67
N HIS A 167 -4.39 12.66 8.81
CA HIS A 167 -3.72 13.31 7.68
C HIS A 167 -3.33 12.31 6.57
N MET A 168 -2.89 11.12 6.94
CA MET A 168 -2.65 10.04 5.96
C MET A 168 -3.95 9.66 5.23
N ALA A 169 -5.08 9.56 5.94
CA ALA A 169 -6.39 9.27 5.33
C ALA A 169 -6.78 10.34 4.30
N ASP A 170 -6.58 11.62 4.62
CA ASP A 170 -6.85 12.73 3.70
C ASP A 170 -5.97 12.64 2.44
N CYS A 171 -4.66 12.39 2.60
CA CYS A 171 -3.76 12.16 1.49
C CYS A 171 -4.20 10.99 0.58
N LEU A 172 -4.64 9.88 1.19
CA LEU A 172 -5.12 8.71 0.43
C LEU A 172 -6.36 9.05 -0.40
N ARG A 173 -7.34 9.78 0.19
CA ARG A 173 -8.56 10.22 -0.52
C ARG A 173 -8.23 11.15 -1.69
N GLU A 174 -7.37 12.14 -1.48
CA GLU A 174 -6.91 13.04 -2.54
C GLU A 174 -6.27 12.25 -3.69
N ARG A 175 -5.36 11.32 -3.37
CA ARG A 175 -4.66 10.55 -4.39
C ARG A 175 -5.60 9.66 -5.21
N VAL A 176 -6.64 9.11 -4.58
CA VAL A 176 -7.71 8.36 -5.25
C VAL A 176 -8.55 9.29 -6.14
N SER A 177 -8.87 10.50 -5.65
CA SER A 177 -9.58 11.52 -6.42
C SER A 177 -8.80 11.97 -7.65
N ASP A 178 -7.47 12.00 -7.58
CA ASP A 178 -6.54 12.27 -8.69
C ASP A 178 -6.46 11.09 -9.68
N GLY A 179 -7.19 10.01 -9.45
CA GLY A 179 -7.30 8.86 -10.35
C GLY A 179 -6.34 7.70 -10.07
N ALA A 180 -5.47 7.80 -9.06
CA ALA A 180 -4.63 6.66 -8.68
C ALA A 180 -5.44 5.55 -8.03
N ALA A 181 -5.03 4.29 -8.24
CA ALA A 181 -5.53 3.16 -7.48
C ALA A 181 -4.66 2.93 -6.25
N ILE A 182 -5.28 2.52 -5.15
CA ILE A 182 -4.57 2.19 -3.91
C ILE A 182 -4.96 0.80 -3.42
N LEU A 183 -3.94 0.00 -3.08
CA LEU A 183 -4.07 -1.27 -2.38
C LEU A 183 -3.51 -1.08 -0.99
N LEU A 184 -4.39 -1.02 0.01
CA LEU A 184 -4.04 -0.72 1.40
C LEU A 184 -4.16 -1.98 2.27
N CYS A 185 -3.04 -2.60 2.61
CA CYS A 185 -2.97 -3.70 3.58
C CYS A 185 -2.88 -3.09 4.98
N GLU A 186 -3.89 -3.31 5.82
CA GLU A 186 -3.98 -2.69 7.13
C GLU A 186 -4.74 -3.54 8.13
N GLN A 187 -4.50 -3.28 9.42
CA GLN A 187 -5.28 -3.81 10.54
C GLN A 187 -6.11 -2.73 11.21
N ASN A 188 -5.82 -1.46 10.96
CA ASN A 188 -6.59 -0.33 11.49
C ASN A 188 -7.93 -0.23 10.76
N LEU A 189 -8.96 -0.85 11.35
CA LEU A 189 -10.32 -0.84 10.79
C LEU A 189 -10.92 0.56 10.69
N ASN A 190 -10.53 1.49 11.56
CA ASN A 190 -11.02 2.86 11.47
C ASN A 190 -10.55 3.51 10.17
N LEU A 191 -9.24 3.39 9.87
CA LEU A 191 -8.70 3.89 8.62
C LEU A 191 -9.32 3.17 7.41
N LEU A 192 -9.35 1.83 7.44
CA LEU A 192 -9.91 1.06 6.33
C LEU A 192 -11.37 1.44 6.03
N SER A 193 -12.22 1.55 7.06
CA SER A 193 -13.64 1.94 6.89
C SER A 193 -13.81 3.36 6.38
N ASP A 194 -12.85 4.24 6.69
CA ASP A 194 -12.89 5.66 6.35
C ASP A 194 -12.47 5.94 4.88
N VAL A 195 -11.51 5.17 4.34
CA VAL A 195 -10.91 5.48 3.05
C VAL A 195 -11.21 4.45 1.94
N SER A 196 -11.65 3.23 2.27
CA SER A 196 -11.80 2.17 1.29
C SER A 196 -13.10 2.27 0.50
N ASN A 197 -13.06 1.92 -0.79
CA ASN A 197 -14.24 1.70 -1.62
C ASN A 197 -14.66 0.22 -1.60
N TRP A 198 -13.69 -0.68 -1.44
CA TRP A 198 -13.85 -2.12 -1.47
C TRP A 198 -12.97 -2.80 -0.44
N PHE A 199 -13.44 -3.90 0.13
CA PHE A 199 -12.70 -4.70 1.11
C PHE A 199 -12.38 -6.10 0.60
N ILE A 200 -11.22 -6.60 1.02
CA ILE A 200 -10.78 -7.98 0.82
C ILE A 200 -10.31 -8.50 2.17
N GLY A 201 -10.97 -9.52 2.68
CA GLY A 201 -10.55 -10.23 3.88
C GLY A 201 -9.70 -11.44 3.49
N LEU A 202 -8.45 -11.47 3.99
CA LEU A 202 -7.52 -12.57 3.84
C LEU A 202 -7.48 -13.41 5.12
N ASP A 203 -7.61 -14.71 4.95
CA ASP A 203 -7.34 -15.69 6.00
C ASP A 203 -6.64 -16.92 5.42
N SER A 204 -5.62 -17.43 6.11
CA SER A 204 -4.87 -18.62 5.74
C SER A 204 -4.45 -18.65 4.26
N GLY A 205 -3.99 -17.48 3.76
CA GLY A 205 -3.52 -17.30 2.39
C GLY A 205 -4.61 -17.29 1.31
N ARG A 206 -5.88 -17.20 1.68
CA ARG A 206 -7.04 -17.18 0.75
C ARG A 206 -7.93 -15.97 0.98
N ILE A 207 -8.62 -15.54 -0.06
CA ILE A 207 -9.70 -14.58 0.09
C ILE A 207 -10.91 -15.29 0.69
N LYS A 208 -11.37 -14.83 1.84
CA LYS A 208 -12.54 -15.34 2.55
C LYS A 208 -13.70 -14.38 2.57
N MET A 209 -13.42 -13.09 2.36
CA MET A 209 -14.43 -12.04 2.34
C MET A 209 -14.10 -11.01 1.25
N THR A 210 -15.11 -10.55 0.55
CA THR A 210 -15.05 -9.39 -0.32
C THR A 210 -16.34 -8.59 -0.19
N GLY A 211 -16.26 -7.27 -0.26
CA GLY A 211 -17.45 -6.42 -0.19
C GLY A 211 -17.15 -4.96 -0.49
N SER A 212 -18.18 -4.23 -0.93
CA SER A 212 -18.10 -2.76 -1.03
C SER A 212 -18.37 -2.12 0.32
N VAL A 213 -17.87 -0.90 0.52
CA VAL A 213 -18.10 -0.13 1.75
C VAL A 213 -19.59 0.05 2.05
N GLY A 214 -20.43 0.17 1.02
CA GLY A 214 -21.88 0.32 1.20
C GLY A 214 -22.62 -0.95 1.68
N ASN A 215 -22.00 -2.12 1.48
CA ASN A 215 -22.59 -3.42 1.78
C ASN A 215 -21.86 -4.20 2.88
N THR A 216 -20.80 -3.64 3.44
CA THR A 216 -19.98 -4.28 4.49
C THR A 216 -19.99 -3.41 5.73
N THR A 217 -20.56 -3.92 6.80
CA THR A 217 -20.64 -3.18 8.06
C THR A 217 -19.30 -3.27 8.81
N ARG A 218 -19.10 -2.35 9.76
CA ARG A 218 -17.95 -2.43 10.65
C ARG A 218 -17.97 -3.69 11.51
N GLU A 219 -19.14 -4.20 11.84
CA GLU A 219 -19.32 -5.45 12.58
C GLU A 219 -18.86 -6.65 11.76
N ASP A 220 -19.14 -6.67 10.45
CA ASP A 220 -18.64 -7.70 9.53
C ASP A 220 -17.10 -7.72 9.49
N LEU A 221 -16.48 -6.52 9.38
CA LEU A 221 -15.03 -6.40 9.38
C LEU A 221 -14.40 -6.83 10.72
N ASN A 222 -15.01 -6.43 11.85
CA ASN A 222 -14.57 -6.86 13.18
C ASN A 222 -14.72 -8.37 13.35
N SER A 223 -15.87 -8.93 13.01
CA SER A 223 -16.14 -10.37 13.09
C SER A 223 -15.12 -11.17 12.28
N PHE A 224 -14.78 -10.68 11.08
CA PHE A 224 -13.77 -11.32 10.24
C PHE A 224 -12.37 -11.35 10.89
N LEU A 225 -11.98 -10.32 11.62
CA LEU A 225 -10.67 -10.28 12.30
C LEU A 225 -10.63 -11.14 13.58
N HIS A 226 -11.77 -11.48 14.14
CA HIS A 226 -11.87 -12.29 15.36
C HIS A 226 -12.11 -13.80 15.09
N LEU A 227 -12.31 -14.17 13.81
CA LEU A 227 -12.32 -15.57 13.37
C LEU A 227 -10.91 -16.18 13.43
#